data_d665ee1faadac99de97af0b18a1bd72d
#
_entry.id   d665ee1faadac99de97af0b18a1bd72d
#
_cell.length_a   1.000
_cell.length_b   1.000
_cell.length_c   1.000
_cell.angle_alpha   90.00
_cell.angle_beta   90.00
_cell.angle_gamma   90.00
#
_symmetry.space_group_name_H-M   'P 1'
#
loop_
_entity.id
_entity.type
_entity.pdbx_description
1 polymer ?
#
loop_
_entity_poly.entity_id
_entity_poly.type
_entity_poly.pdbx_seq_one_letter_code
_entity_poly.pdbx_strand_id
1 'polypeptide(L)'
;MNMDIENLDNLDPELPPEFDGFPVFVVGGAVRDAIRGVPFEDVDLMVAEVPIEEMRARSAFREIDSPNNETFGVFQDSLGREVALAREEVSTGDGHDDFDVTPVESSVEASEALHRDLERRDFTVNAMAFDVRWETLHDPRGGVQDLEDGVLRAVNADAFKQDPLRILRGARFAARLDAEIEDTTKGAMWESVERLPSLPQERVRMEMEKALVQADEPSRFFRVLEEIAALDYTFPKLHEMKGVPAGPTEYHDEGDSLTHTMLVLDEMKELRPDDELALLMALAHDLGKGVTKEEDLPGHPTHAKNGVEVVREMADRLAFSNEQESAMVEAVRFHMRFHNVEDLNASTIVEMWQNMDHFHKLWDLALADSLGREPQGEPPTGFDRFDAARRAVDEWTGQRLIEEGHSPEEMGGEDFGNLLHQKRVERMREIER
;
A
#
# COMPACT_ATOMS: atom_id res chain seq x y z
N MET A 1 -6.05 22.03 10.88
CA MET A 1 -6.96 22.00 9.71
C MET A 1 -8.28 22.52 10.20
N ASN A 2 -8.91 23.52 9.55
CA ASN A 2 -10.26 23.91 9.94
C ASN A 2 -11.20 22.82 9.44
N MET A 3 -11.68 21.99 10.33
CA MET A 3 -12.77 21.06 10.01
C MET A 3 -14.06 21.84 9.94
N ASP A 4 -14.68 21.82 8.79
CA ASP A 4 -15.84 22.66 8.51
C ASP A 4 -17.02 21.74 8.18
N ILE A 5 -17.97 21.66 9.10
CA ILE A 5 -19.23 20.92 8.90
C ILE A 5 -19.98 21.49 7.67
N GLU A 6 -19.67 22.75 7.26
CA GLU A 6 -20.20 23.36 6.03
C GLU A 6 -19.72 22.62 4.74
N ASN A 7 -18.65 21.82 4.81
CA ASN A 7 -18.21 20.98 3.68
C ASN A 7 -19.11 19.76 3.41
N LEU A 8 -20.06 19.45 4.29
CA LEU A 8 -21.02 18.38 4.08
C LEU A 8 -22.00 18.67 2.92
N ASP A 9 -22.15 19.94 2.51
CA ASP A 9 -22.93 20.29 1.32
C ASP A 9 -22.38 19.60 0.04
N ASN A 10 -21.11 19.20 0.04
CA ASN A 10 -20.50 18.44 -1.04
C ASN A 10 -20.87 16.94 -1.02
N LEU A 11 -21.50 16.47 0.07
CA LEU A 11 -21.98 15.09 0.21
C LEU A 11 -23.41 14.89 -0.31
N ASP A 12 -24.09 15.94 -0.83
CA ASP A 12 -25.41 15.75 -1.41
C ASP A 12 -25.27 14.94 -2.73
N PRO A 13 -25.39 13.60 -2.68
CA PRO A 13 -25.39 12.82 -3.89
C PRO A 13 -26.73 13.07 -4.58
N GLU A 14 -26.72 13.48 -5.84
CA GLU A 14 -27.94 13.40 -6.65
C GLU A 14 -28.47 11.96 -6.54
N LEU A 15 -29.55 11.78 -5.75
CA LEU A 15 -30.21 10.48 -5.65
C LEU A 15 -31.13 10.28 -6.85
N PRO A 16 -30.90 9.26 -7.68
CA PRO A 16 -31.82 8.91 -8.75
C PRO A 16 -33.20 8.50 -8.20
N PRO A 17 -34.27 8.56 -9.01
CA PRO A 17 -35.65 8.26 -8.57
C PRO A 17 -35.84 6.86 -7.98
N GLU A 18 -34.92 5.92 -8.26
CA GLU A 18 -34.95 4.58 -7.66
C GLU A 18 -34.80 4.56 -6.14
N PHE A 19 -34.29 5.66 -5.54
CA PHE A 19 -34.22 5.82 -4.09
C PHE A 19 -35.46 6.44 -3.47
N ASP A 20 -36.48 6.84 -4.27
CA ASP A 20 -37.68 7.47 -3.77
C ASP A 20 -38.35 6.59 -2.71
N GLY A 21 -38.57 7.18 -1.55
CA GLY A 21 -39.21 6.55 -0.41
C GLY A 21 -38.25 5.79 0.54
N PHE A 22 -36.98 5.67 0.20
CA PHE A 22 -35.99 5.04 1.09
C PHE A 22 -35.30 6.08 2.00
N PRO A 23 -35.06 5.77 3.27
CA PRO A 23 -34.06 6.46 4.07
C PRO A 23 -32.66 6.12 3.53
N VAL A 24 -31.94 7.15 3.06
CA VAL A 24 -30.62 7.02 2.44
C VAL A 24 -29.59 7.81 3.23
N PHE A 25 -28.47 7.18 3.51
CA PHE A 25 -27.35 7.78 4.23
C PHE A 25 -26.08 7.60 3.42
N VAL A 26 -25.27 8.67 3.32
CA VAL A 26 -23.86 8.54 2.96
C VAL A 26 -23.10 8.08 4.18
N VAL A 27 -22.21 7.11 4.04
CA VAL A 27 -21.52 6.49 5.18
C VAL A 27 -20.02 6.33 4.94
N GLY A 28 -19.27 6.21 6.02
CA GLY A 28 -17.86 5.78 5.97
C GLY A 28 -16.88 6.85 5.50
N GLY A 29 -16.03 6.48 4.55
CA GLY A 29 -14.88 7.27 4.12
C GLY A 29 -15.24 8.65 3.55
N ALA A 30 -16.30 8.74 2.75
CA ALA A 30 -16.76 9.99 2.15
C ALA A 30 -17.15 11.04 3.20
N VAL A 31 -17.87 10.63 4.26
CA VAL A 31 -18.26 11.54 5.35
C VAL A 31 -17.02 12.08 6.07
N ARG A 32 -16.11 11.19 6.44
CA ARG A 32 -14.83 11.57 7.07
C ARG A 32 -14.04 12.56 6.21
N ASP A 33 -13.88 12.24 4.92
CA ASP A 33 -13.02 13.00 4.02
C ASP A 33 -13.67 14.35 3.66
N ALA A 34 -15.01 14.43 3.57
CA ALA A 34 -15.74 15.69 3.46
C ALA A 34 -15.54 16.59 4.68
N ILE A 35 -15.66 16.07 5.91
CA ILE A 35 -15.38 16.81 7.15
C ILE A 35 -13.95 17.34 7.18
N ARG A 36 -12.98 16.57 6.66
CA ARG A 36 -11.59 17.00 6.53
C ARG A 36 -11.35 18.02 5.41
N GLY A 37 -12.32 18.25 4.53
CA GLY A 37 -12.17 19.12 3.37
C GLY A 37 -11.21 18.57 2.31
N VAL A 38 -11.04 17.25 2.25
CA VAL A 38 -10.20 16.59 1.23
C VAL A 38 -11.08 15.93 0.17
N PRO A 39 -10.59 15.80 -1.08
CA PRO A 39 -11.33 15.11 -2.13
C PRO A 39 -11.66 13.66 -1.75
N PHE A 40 -12.83 13.20 -2.16
CA PHE A 40 -13.26 11.80 -2.07
C PHE A 40 -13.85 11.39 -3.42
N GLU A 41 -13.61 10.14 -3.82
CA GLU A 41 -14.08 9.61 -5.10
C GLU A 41 -15.25 8.67 -4.91
N ASP A 42 -15.18 7.81 -3.89
CA ASP A 42 -16.18 6.79 -3.62
C ASP A 42 -17.18 7.27 -2.58
N VAL A 43 -18.47 7.26 -2.95
CA VAL A 43 -19.57 7.56 -2.06
C VAL A 43 -20.35 6.28 -1.79
N ASP A 44 -20.14 5.71 -0.60
CA ASP A 44 -20.88 4.54 -0.13
C ASP A 44 -22.24 4.97 0.41
N LEU A 45 -23.30 4.36 -0.11
CA LEU A 45 -24.67 4.61 0.34
C LEU A 45 -25.16 3.47 1.22
N MET A 46 -25.87 3.81 2.27
CA MET A 46 -26.61 2.88 3.09
C MET A 46 -28.11 3.19 3.01
N VAL A 47 -28.93 2.16 2.86
CA VAL A 47 -30.38 2.26 2.91
C VAL A 47 -30.95 1.47 4.07
N ALA A 48 -31.98 2.00 4.69
CA ALA A 48 -32.70 1.37 5.81
C ALA A 48 -34.19 1.22 5.50
N GLU A 49 -34.91 0.42 6.30
CA GLU A 49 -36.35 0.17 6.16
C GLU A 49 -36.75 -0.50 4.84
N VAL A 50 -35.79 -1.13 4.14
CA VAL A 50 -36.00 -1.73 2.82
C VAL A 50 -35.73 -3.24 2.87
N PRO A 51 -36.70 -4.08 2.51
CA PRO A 51 -36.46 -5.51 2.35
C PRO A 51 -35.49 -5.76 1.19
N ILE A 52 -34.58 -6.73 1.35
CA ILE A 52 -33.62 -7.09 0.30
C ILE A 52 -34.32 -7.48 -1.01
N GLU A 53 -35.52 -8.10 -0.93
CA GLU A 53 -36.31 -8.49 -2.08
C GLU A 53 -36.83 -7.28 -2.86
N GLU A 54 -37.05 -6.14 -2.19
CA GLU A 54 -37.43 -4.91 -2.86
C GLU A 54 -36.26 -4.32 -3.64
N MET A 55 -35.05 -4.34 -3.07
CA MET A 55 -33.84 -3.95 -3.79
C MET A 55 -33.62 -4.81 -5.04
N ARG A 56 -33.76 -6.14 -4.89
CA ARG A 56 -33.64 -7.10 -6.01
C ARG A 56 -34.71 -6.91 -7.09
N ALA A 57 -35.91 -6.48 -6.71
CA ALA A 57 -37.01 -6.26 -7.64
C ALA A 57 -36.87 -4.98 -8.48
N ARG A 58 -36.10 -4.00 -8.03
CA ARG A 58 -35.86 -2.74 -8.75
C ARG A 58 -34.70 -2.93 -9.73
N SER A 59 -34.97 -2.84 -11.04
CA SER A 59 -33.97 -3.07 -12.10
C SER A 59 -32.79 -2.07 -12.09
N ALA A 60 -32.91 -0.99 -11.36
CA ALA A 60 -31.86 0.03 -11.20
C ALA A 60 -30.75 -0.41 -10.23
N PHE A 61 -31.00 -1.39 -9.36
CA PHE A 61 -30.00 -1.94 -8.47
C PHE A 61 -29.48 -3.27 -8.97
N ARG A 62 -28.18 -3.37 -9.14
CA ARG A 62 -27.49 -4.60 -9.50
C ARG A 62 -26.83 -5.17 -8.26
N GLU A 63 -27.24 -6.37 -7.86
CA GLU A 63 -26.57 -7.07 -6.75
C GLU A 63 -25.11 -7.38 -7.15
N ILE A 64 -24.19 -7.10 -6.23
CA ILE A 64 -22.75 -7.35 -6.45
C ILE A 64 -22.47 -8.80 -6.10
N ASP A 65 -21.96 -9.57 -7.08
CA ASP A 65 -21.54 -10.96 -6.87
C ASP A 65 -20.34 -11.03 -5.94
N SER A 66 -20.57 -11.49 -4.72
CA SER A 66 -19.53 -11.82 -3.73
C SER A 66 -19.86 -13.19 -3.16
N PRO A 67 -18.87 -14.03 -2.84
CA PRO A 67 -19.12 -15.35 -2.23
C PRO A 67 -20.04 -15.31 -1.01
N ASN A 68 -20.13 -14.15 -0.34
CA ASN A 68 -20.96 -13.94 0.85
C ASN A 68 -22.13 -12.96 0.60
N ASN A 69 -22.40 -12.55 -0.64
CA ASN A 69 -23.34 -11.48 -0.92
C ASN A 69 -24.81 -11.86 -0.69
N GLU A 70 -25.14 -13.14 -0.75
CA GLU A 70 -26.50 -13.61 -0.41
C GLU A 70 -26.93 -13.20 1.01
N THR A 71 -25.94 -12.96 1.89
CA THR A 71 -26.16 -12.57 3.29
C THR A 71 -26.01 -11.06 3.53
N PHE A 72 -25.22 -10.34 2.70
CA PHE A 72 -24.81 -8.96 3.02
C PHE A 72 -25.68 -7.86 2.40
N GLY A 73 -26.46 -8.13 1.34
CA GLY A 73 -27.33 -7.14 0.71
C GLY A 73 -26.55 -5.91 0.18
N VAL A 74 -25.53 -6.13 -0.64
CA VAL A 74 -24.76 -5.06 -1.29
C VAL A 74 -25.12 -4.99 -2.77
N PHE A 75 -25.39 -3.79 -3.25
CA PHE A 75 -25.84 -3.51 -4.59
C PHE A 75 -24.98 -2.40 -5.22
N GLN A 76 -25.10 -2.26 -6.51
CA GLN A 76 -24.61 -1.13 -7.29
C GLN A 76 -25.81 -0.38 -7.88
N ASP A 77 -25.86 0.93 -7.73
CA ASP A 77 -26.92 1.77 -8.32
C ASP A 77 -26.64 2.07 -9.82
N SER A 78 -27.56 2.81 -10.43
CA SER A 78 -27.46 3.20 -11.84
C SER A 78 -26.25 4.11 -12.17
N LEU A 79 -25.66 4.76 -11.17
CA LEU A 79 -24.45 5.59 -11.27
C LEU A 79 -23.16 4.83 -10.96
N GLY A 80 -23.27 3.54 -10.60
CA GLY A 80 -22.10 2.69 -10.28
C GLY A 80 -21.65 2.77 -8.83
N ARG A 81 -22.39 3.45 -7.93
CA ARG A 81 -22.05 3.58 -6.52
C ARG A 81 -22.47 2.33 -5.74
N GLU A 82 -21.71 2.02 -4.70
CA GLU A 82 -22.09 0.95 -3.77
C GLU A 82 -23.27 1.38 -2.87
N VAL A 83 -24.27 0.51 -2.78
CA VAL A 83 -25.46 0.69 -1.95
C VAL A 83 -25.63 -0.54 -1.08
N ALA A 84 -25.48 -0.41 0.23
CA ALA A 84 -25.66 -1.49 1.18
C ALA A 84 -26.95 -1.31 1.98
N LEU A 85 -27.63 -2.41 2.30
CA LEU A 85 -28.63 -2.38 3.36
C LEU A 85 -27.94 -2.10 4.71
N ALA A 86 -28.62 -1.43 5.64
CA ALA A 86 -28.14 -1.34 7.02
C ALA A 86 -27.88 -2.73 7.57
N ARG A 87 -26.73 -2.96 8.24
CA ARG A 87 -26.26 -4.26 8.70
C ARG A 87 -25.99 -4.25 10.20
N GLU A 88 -26.15 -5.42 10.81
CA GLU A 88 -25.76 -5.68 12.19
C GLU A 88 -24.89 -6.93 12.29
N GLU A 89 -24.06 -7.02 13.32
CA GLU A 89 -23.28 -8.21 13.63
C GLU A 89 -24.06 -9.06 14.63
N VAL A 90 -24.31 -10.33 14.25
CA VAL A 90 -25.00 -11.30 15.09
C VAL A 90 -24.03 -12.39 15.47
N SER A 91 -23.81 -12.60 16.78
CA SER A 91 -23.01 -13.72 17.26
C SER A 91 -23.70 -15.05 16.97
N THR A 92 -23.00 -15.97 16.32
CA THR A 92 -23.50 -17.31 15.96
C THR A 92 -22.95 -18.42 16.86
N GLY A 93 -22.00 -18.12 17.77
CA GLY A 93 -21.41 -19.07 18.69
C GLY A 93 -20.33 -18.50 19.60
N ASP A 94 -19.52 -19.38 20.20
CA ASP A 94 -18.44 -19.03 21.14
C ASP A 94 -17.05 -18.97 20.49
N GLY A 95 -16.96 -19.08 19.16
CA GLY A 95 -15.72 -19.11 18.38
C GLY A 95 -15.38 -17.76 17.71
N HIS A 96 -14.26 -17.75 17.00
CA HIS A 96 -13.69 -16.56 16.39
C HIS A 96 -14.35 -16.12 15.10
N ASP A 97 -14.90 -17.10 14.34
CA ASP A 97 -15.59 -16.92 13.07
C ASP A 97 -17.11 -16.96 13.27
N ASP A 98 -17.57 -16.86 14.53
CA ASP A 98 -18.97 -17.03 14.90
C ASP A 98 -19.75 -15.70 14.92
N PHE A 99 -19.44 -14.80 13.98
CA PHE A 99 -20.23 -13.60 13.75
C PHE A 99 -20.67 -13.57 12.29
N ASP A 100 -21.99 -13.54 12.11
CA ASP A 100 -22.59 -13.25 10.82
C ASP A 100 -22.95 -11.77 10.73
N VAL A 101 -22.61 -11.13 9.63
CA VAL A 101 -23.10 -9.80 9.29
C VAL A 101 -24.37 -9.96 8.48
N THR A 102 -25.48 -9.52 9.03
CA THR A 102 -26.78 -9.66 8.39
C THR A 102 -27.44 -8.30 8.17
N PRO A 103 -28.27 -8.15 7.13
CA PRO A 103 -29.11 -6.96 6.99
C PRO A 103 -30.03 -6.79 8.20
N VAL A 104 -30.14 -5.57 8.70
CA VAL A 104 -31.14 -5.21 9.72
C VAL A 104 -32.54 -5.42 9.13
N GLU A 105 -33.47 -5.97 9.94
CA GLU A 105 -34.82 -6.17 9.47
C GLU A 105 -35.46 -4.84 9.02
N SER A 106 -36.16 -4.85 7.89
CA SER A 106 -36.84 -3.66 7.33
C SER A 106 -37.94 -3.08 8.19
N SER A 107 -38.36 -3.78 9.24
CA SER A 107 -39.32 -3.29 10.25
C SER A 107 -38.69 -2.41 11.32
N VAL A 108 -37.35 -2.35 11.37
CA VAL A 108 -36.58 -1.50 12.30
C VAL A 108 -36.54 -0.09 11.75
N GLU A 109 -36.82 0.92 12.57
CA GLU A 109 -36.77 2.33 12.16
C GLU A 109 -35.35 2.71 11.67
N ALA A 110 -35.28 3.60 10.68
CA ALA A 110 -34.06 3.99 10.03
C ALA A 110 -32.95 4.49 10.99
N SER A 111 -33.33 5.24 12.01
CA SER A 111 -32.43 5.75 13.04
C SER A 111 -31.77 4.63 13.86
N GLU A 112 -32.53 3.61 14.22
CA GLU A 112 -32.03 2.44 14.96
C GLU A 112 -31.19 1.53 14.04
N ALA A 113 -31.63 1.33 12.79
CA ALA A 113 -30.89 0.57 11.80
C ALA A 113 -29.53 1.22 11.50
N LEU A 114 -29.49 2.55 11.35
CA LEU A 114 -28.27 3.33 11.21
C LEU A 114 -27.35 3.14 12.41
N HIS A 115 -27.89 3.25 13.63
CA HIS A 115 -27.10 3.10 14.85
C HIS A 115 -26.41 1.72 14.90
N ARG A 116 -27.12 0.63 14.59
CA ARG A 116 -26.54 -0.72 14.54
C ARG A 116 -25.45 -0.85 13.47
N ASP A 117 -25.62 -0.25 12.29
CA ASP A 117 -24.59 -0.27 11.26
C ASP A 117 -23.33 0.51 11.68
N LEU A 118 -23.49 1.65 12.34
CA LEU A 118 -22.35 2.43 12.82
C LEU A 118 -21.60 1.75 13.98
N GLU A 119 -22.29 0.98 14.83
CA GLU A 119 -21.69 0.26 15.96
C GLU A 119 -20.76 -0.89 15.55
N ARG A 120 -20.98 -1.53 14.40
CA ARG A 120 -20.12 -2.62 13.90
C ARG A 120 -18.87 -2.12 13.18
N ARG A 121 -18.73 -0.79 12.93
CA ARG A 121 -17.57 -0.24 12.22
C ARG A 121 -16.31 -0.31 13.05
N ASP A 122 -15.17 -0.16 12.38
CA ASP A 122 -13.85 -0.29 12.99
C ASP A 122 -13.51 0.88 13.93
N PHE A 123 -13.54 2.12 13.41
CA PHE A 123 -13.10 3.31 14.12
C PHE A 123 -14.17 4.41 14.11
N THR A 124 -14.21 5.23 15.18
CA THR A 124 -15.14 6.34 15.34
C THR A 124 -15.16 7.27 14.13
N VAL A 125 -13.97 7.58 13.59
CA VAL A 125 -13.79 8.42 12.40
C VAL A 125 -14.43 7.86 11.13
N ASN A 126 -14.76 6.57 11.09
CA ASN A 126 -15.47 5.90 10.01
C ASN A 126 -16.91 5.54 10.38
N ALA A 127 -17.31 5.79 11.64
CA ALA A 127 -18.64 5.47 12.19
C ALA A 127 -19.53 6.71 12.24
N MET A 128 -19.51 7.48 11.16
CA MET A 128 -20.33 8.66 10.92
C MET A 128 -21.19 8.44 9.67
N ALA A 129 -22.35 9.09 9.62
CA ALA A 129 -23.24 9.05 8.47
C ALA A 129 -23.85 10.42 8.22
N PHE A 130 -24.15 10.72 6.97
CA PHE A 130 -24.88 11.90 6.55
C PHE A 130 -26.24 11.48 5.98
N ASP A 131 -27.31 11.93 6.63
CA ASP A 131 -28.68 11.74 6.15
C ASP A 131 -28.94 12.66 4.96
N VAL A 132 -29.08 12.08 3.78
CA VAL A 132 -29.26 12.84 2.53
C VAL A 132 -30.58 13.61 2.49
N ARG A 133 -31.62 13.10 3.14
CA ARG A 133 -32.95 13.71 3.13
C ARG A 133 -33.06 14.92 4.05
N TRP A 134 -32.42 14.82 5.24
CA TRP A 134 -32.53 15.83 6.28
C TRP A 134 -31.29 16.70 6.38
N GLU A 135 -30.27 16.46 5.52
CA GLU A 135 -28.98 17.16 5.50
C GLU A 135 -28.36 17.21 6.91
N THR A 136 -28.38 16.06 7.61
CA THR A 136 -27.99 15.97 9.01
C THR A 136 -26.86 14.97 9.20
N LEU A 137 -25.81 15.39 9.90
CA LEU A 137 -24.73 14.51 10.33
C LEU A 137 -25.13 13.68 11.56
N HIS A 138 -24.94 12.38 11.49
CA HIS A 138 -25.07 11.44 12.59
C HIS A 138 -23.66 10.99 13.03
N ASP A 139 -23.27 11.37 14.23
CA ASP A 139 -22.00 11.04 14.85
C ASP A 139 -22.20 10.51 16.29
N PRO A 140 -22.72 9.30 16.46
CA PRO A 140 -23.04 8.76 17.78
C PRO A 140 -21.81 8.42 18.63
N ARG A 141 -20.61 8.36 18.03
CA ARG A 141 -19.39 7.92 18.68
C ARG A 141 -18.32 9.03 18.79
N GLY A 142 -18.62 10.26 18.38
CA GLY A 142 -17.70 11.39 18.49
C GLY A 142 -16.56 11.35 17.47
N GLY A 143 -16.80 10.80 16.29
CA GLY A 143 -15.80 10.70 15.22
C GLY A 143 -15.31 12.06 14.73
N VAL A 144 -16.15 13.10 14.73
CA VAL A 144 -15.76 14.48 14.41
C VAL A 144 -14.70 14.97 15.41
N GLN A 145 -14.95 14.80 16.70
CA GLN A 145 -14.01 15.22 17.73
C GLN A 145 -12.70 14.44 17.66
N ASP A 146 -12.75 13.13 17.44
CA ASP A 146 -11.55 12.32 17.27
C ASP A 146 -10.73 12.73 16.03
N LEU A 147 -11.39 13.14 14.93
CA LEU A 147 -10.71 13.73 13.78
C LEU A 147 -10.03 15.07 14.12
N GLU A 148 -10.71 15.96 14.85
CA GLU A 148 -10.17 17.24 15.28
C GLU A 148 -8.96 17.09 16.19
N ASP A 149 -9.01 16.11 17.09
CA ASP A 149 -7.96 15.82 18.06
C ASP A 149 -6.80 14.99 17.45
N GLY A 150 -6.94 14.51 16.20
CA GLY A 150 -5.97 13.61 15.57
C GLY A 150 -5.87 12.25 16.27
N VAL A 151 -7.00 11.71 16.73
CA VAL A 151 -7.07 10.46 17.50
C VAL A 151 -7.78 9.37 16.67
N LEU A 152 -7.20 8.18 16.62
CA LEU A 152 -7.83 6.99 16.07
C LEU A 152 -8.35 6.10 17.21
N ARG A 153 -9.65 6.05 17.37
CA ARG A 153 -10.36 5.30 18.42
C ARG A 153 -11.24 4.22 17.82
N ALA A 154 -11.15 3.01 18.37
CA ALA A 154 -12.06 1.92 18.00
C ALA A 154 -13.49 2.20 18.47
N VAL A 155 -14.49 1.86 17.66
CA VAL A 155 -15.90 1.87 18.08
C VAL A 155 -16.12 0.84 19.16
N ASN A 156 -15.54 -0.34 19.01
CA ASN A 156 -15.60 -1.43 19.97
C ASN A 156 -14.22 -2.14 20.05
N ALA A 157 -13.65 -2.22 21.24
CA ALA A 157 -12.34 -2.85 21.47
C ALA A 157 -12.36 -4.38 21.16
N ASP A 158 -13.49 -5.07 21.34
CA ASP A 158 -13.60 -6.49 21.03
C ASP A 158 -13.62 -6.79 19.51
N ALA A 159 -13.82 -5.78 18.70
CA ALA A 159 -13.86 -5.91 17.25
C ALA A 159 -12.54 -6.46 16.63
N PHE A 160 -11.39 -6.24 17.26
CA PHE A 160 -10.10 -6.79 16.84
C PHE A 160 -10.00 -8.30 17.04
N LYS A 161 -10.71 -8.83 18.05
CA LYS A 161 -10.82 -10.27 18.27
C LYS A 161 -11.71 -10.93 17.23
N GLN A 162 -12.72 -10.23 16.73
CA GLN A 162 -13.66 -10.72 15.72
C GLN A 162 -13.02 -10.72 14.31
N ASP A 163 -12.43 -9.60 13.90
CA ASP A 163 -11.74 -9.47 12.61
C ASP A 163 -10.34 -8.87 12.82
N PRO A 164 -9.29 -9.71 12.84
CA PRO A 164 -7.92 -9.24 13.03
C PRO A 164 -7.43 -8.32 11.89
N LEU A 165 -8.10 -8.26 10.72
CA LEU A 165 -7.78 -7.30 9.68
C LEU A 165 -7.93 -5.85 10.16
N ARG A 166 -8.80 -5.59 11.15
CA ARG A 166 -8.98 -4.26 11.75
C ARG A 166 -7.69 -3.74 12.40
N ILE A 167 -6.75 -4.62 12.79
CA ILE A 167 -5.41 -4.22 13.27
C ILE A 167 -4.63 -3.54 12.14
N LEU A 168 -4.58 -4.15 10.96
CA LEU A 168 -3.90 -3.59 9.78
C LEU A 168 -4.60 -2.31 9.30
N ARG A 169 -5.93 -2.31 9.31
CA ARG A 169 -6.72 -1.11 9.01
C ARG A 169 -6.42 0.02 9.98
N GLY A 170 -6.24 -0.29 11.29
CA GLY A 170 -5.84 0.69 12.31
C GLY A 170 -4.48 1.31 12.01
N ALA A 171 -3.48 0.50 11.70
CA ALA A 171 -2.16 0.99 11.30
C ALA A 171 -2.25 1.86 10.03
N ARG A 172 -3.05 1.44 9.03
CA ARG A 172 -3.26 2.20 7.80
C ARG A 172 -3.98 3.54 8.05
N PHE A 173 -5.04 3.55 8.86
CA PHE A 173 -5.74 4.81 9.17
C PHE A 173 -4.89 5.73 10.03
N ALA A 174 -4.10 5.22 10.96
CA ALA A 174 -3.15 6.03 11.72
C ALA A 174 -2.13 6.71 10.78
N ALA A 175 -1.62 5.99 9.77
CA ALA A 175 -0.73 6.56 8.77
C ALA A 175 -1.43 7.55 7.83
N ARG A 176 -2.60 7.18 7.27
CA ARG A 176 -3.36 8.03 6.33
C ARG A 176 -3.87 9.34 6.95
N LEU A 177 -4.26 9.31 8.22
CA LEU A 177 -4.88 10.44 8.90
C LEU A 177 -3.87 11.25 9.74
N ASP A 178 -2.63 10.79 9.80
CA ASP A 178 -1.61 11.28 10.73
C ASP A 178 -2.15 11.34 12.18
N ALA A 179 -2.85 10.27 12.60
CA ALA A 179 -3.56 10.21 13.87
C ALA A 179 -2.85 9.29 14.88
N GLU A 180 -2.88 9.67 16.16
CA GLU A 180 -2.41 8.81 17.25
C GLU A 180 -3.48 7.78 17.64
N ILE A 181 -3.07 6.53 17.81
CA ILE A 181 -4.00 5.48 18.24
C ILE A 181 -4.24 5.63 19.74
N GLU A 182 -5.50 5.74 20.14
CA GLU A 182 -5.89 5.85 21.55
C GLU A 182 -5.43 4.62 22.34
N ASP A 183 -4.97 4.82 23.60
CA ASP A 183 -4.30 3.79 24.40
C ASP A 183 -5.12 2.50 24.59
N THR A 184 -6.44 2.62 24.83
CA THR A 184 -7.33 1.45 24.97
C THR A 184 -7.44 0.70 23.65
N THR A 185 -7.55 1.42 22.54
CA THR A 185 -7.57 0.88 21.19
C THR A 185 -6.25 0.15 20.86
N LYS A 186 -5.12 0.78 21.16
CA LYS A 186 -3.78 0.20 20.98
C LYS A 186 -3.62 -1.08 21.81
N GLY A 187 -4.07 -1.07 23.08
CA GLY A 187 -4.08 -2.25 23.93
C GLY A 187 -4.89 -3.40 23.36
N ALA A 188 -6.10 -3.12 22.83
CA ALA A 188 -6.95 -4.13 22.23
C ALA A 188 -6.38 -4.70 20.91
N MET A 189 -5.71 -3.85 20.10
CA MET A 189 -4.96 -4.30 18.92
C MET A 189 -3.84 -5.26 19.35
N TRP A 190 -3.02 -4.86 20.32
CA TRP A 190 -1.91 -5.69 20.85
C TRP A 190 -2.39 -7.04 21.38
N GLU A 191 -3.48 -7.09 22.16
CA GLU A 191 -4.08 -8.33 22.66
C GLU A 191 -4.54 -9.30 21.56
N SER A 192 -4.71 -8.79 20.33
CA SER A 192 -5.28 -9.55 19.22
C SER A 192 -4.25 -9.92 18.12
N VAL A 193 -2.97 -9.53 18.25
CA VAL A 193 -1.94 -9.74 17.21
C VAL A 193 -1.67 -11.22 16.88
N GLU A 194 -1.81 -12.11 17.85
CA GLU A 194 -1.61 -13.55 17.65
C GLU A 194 -2.58 -14.17 16.63
N ARG A 195 -3.63 -13.44 16.24
CA ARG A 195 -4.63 -13.86 15.26
C ARG A 195 -4.29 -13.46 13.82
N LEU A 196 -3.36 -12.51 13.64
CA LEU A 196 -2.96 -12.04 12.31
C LEU A 196 -2.55 -13.16 11.33
N PRO A 197 -1.90 -14.27 11.77
CA PRO A 197 -1.59 -15.37 10.86
C PRO A 197 -2.80 -16.10 10.26
N SER A 198 -4.01 -15.93 10.79
CA SER A 198 -5.24 -16.49 10.22
C SER A 198 -5.75 -15.72 8.99
N LEU A 199 -5.24 -14.52 8.74
CA LEU A 199 -5.67 -13.69 7.62
C LEU A 199 -5.17 -14.24 6.28
N PRO A 200 -5.99 -14.21 5.21
CA PRO A 200 -5.52 -14.36 3.85
C PRO A 200 -4.41 -13.34 3.55
N GLN A 201 -3.28 -13.81 3.04
CA GLN A 201 -2.10 -12.97 2.88
C GLN A 201 -2.32 -11.85 1.84
N GLU A 202 -3.20 -12.06 0.87
CA GLU A 202 -3.64 -11.04 -0.07
C GLU A 202 -4.31 -9.85 0.64
N ARG A 203 -5.09 -10.10 1.70
CA ARG A 203 -5.71 -9.02 2.50
C ARG A 203 -4.66 -8.22 3.28
N VAL A 204 -3.64 -8.91 3.80
CA VAL A 204 -2.49 -8.26 4.47
C VAL A 204 -1.77 -7.33 3.49
N ARG A 205 -1.45 -7.85 2.27
CA ARG A 205 -0.82 -7.08 1.20
C ARG A 205 -1.66 -5.87 0.80
N MET A 206 -2.95 -6.05 0.56
CA MET A 206 -3.85 -4.95 0.14
C MET A 206 -3.92 -3.80 1.16
N GLU A 207 -3.90 -4.07 2.46
CA GLU A 207 -3.88 -3.00 3.47
C GLU A 207 -2.53 -2.27 3.48
N MET A 208 -1.42 -2.98 3.26
CA MET A 208 -0.09 -2.38 3.08
C MET A 208 -0.04 -1.50 1.83
N GLU A 209 -0.45 -2.02 0.66
CA GLU A 209 -0.45 -1.26 -0.61
C GLU A 209 -1.27 0.03 -0.49
N LYS A 210 -2.44 -0.04 0.15
CA LYS A 210 -3.24 1.15 0.44
C LYS A 210 -2.52 2.13 1.37
N ALA A 211 -1.79 1.63 2.38
CA ALA A 211 -1.01 2.50 3.27
C ALA A 211 0.12 3.20 2.51
N LEU A 212 0.84 2.47 1.65
CA LEU A 212 1.92 3.03 0.83
C LEU A 212 1.45 4.20 -0.04
N VAL A 213 0.29 4.05 -0.67
CA VAL A 213 -0.22 5.08 -1.60
C VAL A 213 -0.97 6.20 -0.88
N GLN A 214 -1.76 5.88 0.16
CA GLN A 214 -2.69 6.85 0.78
C GLN A 214 -2.11 7.67 1.92
N ALA A 215 -0.99 7.24 2.53
CA ALA A 215 -0.34 7.98 3.61
C ALA A 215 0.70 8.96 3.06
N ASP A 216 0.85 10.13 3.69
CA ASP A 216 1.93 11.06 3.40
C ASP A 216 3.27 10.49 3.90
N GLU A 217 3.27 9.85 5.08
CA GLU A 217 4.40 9.09 5.65
C GLU A 217 4.06 7.60 5.72
N PRO A 218 4.26 6.80 4.66
CA PRO A 218 3.88 5.39 4.64
C PRO A 218 4.65 4.53 5.66
N SER A 219 5.84 4.96 6.10
CA SER A 219 6.59 4.30 7.17
C SER A 219 5.80 4.19 8.48
N ARG A 220 4.89 5.12 8.74
CA ARG A 220 4.06 5.12 9.95
C ARG A 220 3.21 3.86 10.08
N PHE A 221 2.75 3.29 8.98
CA PHE A 221 2.06 2.00 8.97
C PHE A 221 2.91 0.90 9.63
N PHE A 222 4.16 0.78 9.22
CA PHE A 222 5.08 -0.24 9.74
C PHE A 222 5.53 0.07 11.17
N ARG A 223 5.73 1.35 11.51
CA ARG A 223 6.06 1.78 12.88
C ARG A 223 4.95 1.44 13.87
N VAL A 224 3.69 1.65 13.48
CA VAL A 224 2.54 1.24 14.32
C VAL A 224 2.51 -0.28 14.50
N LEU A 225 2.71 -1.06 13.44
CA LEU A 225 2.74 -2.53 13.54
C LEU A 225 3.91 -3.01 14.42
N GLU A 226 5.05 -2.33 14.36
CA GLU A 226 6.20 -2.63 15.22
C GLU A 226 5.90 -2.31 16.67
N GLU A 227 5.29 -1.14 16.96
CA GLU A 227 4.94 -0.68 18.32
C GLU A 227 3.98 -1.64 19.02
N ILE A 228 3.01 -2.22 18.30
CA ILE A 228 2.06 -3.20 18.85
C ILE A 228 2.52 -4.66 18.72
N ALA A 229 3.79 -4.91 18.34
CA ALA A 229 4.36 -6.23 18.11
C ALA A 229 3.63 -7.06 17.03
N ALA A 230 3.03 -6.40 16.02
CA ALA A 230 2.34 -7.03 14.90
C ALA A 230 3.23 -7.24 13.66
N LEU A 231 4.38 -6.56 13.59
CA LEU A 231 5.25 -6.56 12.42
C LEU A 231 5.82 -7.96 12.11
N ASP A 232 6.21 -8.73 13.13
CA ASP A 232 6.72 -10.10 12.96
C ASP A 232 5.65 -11.06 12.38
N TYR A 233 4.40 -10.89 12.81
CA TYR A 233 3.29 -11.71 12.31
C TYR A 233 2.91 -11.39 10.86
N THR A 234 3.07 -10.14 10.44
CA THR A 234 2.61 -9.63 9.13
C THR A 234 3.74 -9.56 8.10
N PHE A 235 4.86 -8.97 8.47
CA PHE A 235 6.02 -8.70 7.60
C PHE A 235 7.33 -9.17 8.25
N PRO A 236 7.52 -10.48 8.51
CA PRO A 236 8.68 -11.00 9.24
C PRO A 236 10.01 -10.62 8.60
N LYS A 237 10.07 -10.49 7.25
CA LYS A 237 11.32 -10.10 6.56
C LYS A 237 11.73 -8.66 6.86
N LEU A 238 10.79 -7.76 7.11
CA LEU A 238 11.07 -6.43 7.61
C LEU A 238 11.45 -6.48 9.10
N HIS A 239 10.75 -7.29 9.89
CA HIS A 239 11.07 -7.46 11.32
C HIS A 239 12.50 -8.01 11.53
N GLU A 240 12.98 -8.93 10.68
CA GLU A 240 14.36 -9.46 10.71
C GLU A 240 15.42 -8.37 10.56
N MET A 241 15.09 -7.19 10.02
CA MET A 241 16.01 -6.04 9.86
C MET A 241 16.14 -5.20 11.14
N LYS A 242 15.24 -5.39 12.11
CA LYS A 242 15.26 -4.66 13.38
C LYS A 242 16.48 -5.03 14.21
N GLY A 243 17.19 -4.02 14.69
CA GLY A 243 18.43 -4.19 15.47
C GLY A 243 19.65 -4.63 14.62
N VAL A 244 19.49 -4.85 13.32
CA VAL A 244 20.61 -5.08 12.39
C VAL A 244 21.16 -3.72 11.97
N PRO A 245 22.44 -3.38 12.20
CA PRO A 245 23.01 -2.09 11.79
C PRO A 245 22.71 -1.78 10.32
N ALA A 246 22.33 -0.55 10.01
CA ALA A 246 22.10 -0.16 8.61
C ALA A 246 23.38 -0.19 7.75
N GLY A 247 24.51 0.11 8.38
CA GLY A 247 25.85 0.12 7.80
C GLY A 247 26.87 0.60 8.84
N PRO A 248 28.10 0.95 8.40
CA PRO A 248 29.07 1.62 9.27
C PRO A 248 28.50 2.94 9.79
N THR A 249 28.61 3.21 11.10
CA THR A 249 28.04 4.41 11.77
C THR A 249 28.55 5.74 11.19
N GLU A 250 29.65 5.73 10.47
CA GLU A 250 30.18 6.88 9.74
C GLU A 250 29.21 7.38 8.65
N TYR A 251 28.39 6.49 8.11
CA TYR A 251 27.44 6.76 7.02
C TYR A 251 25.99 6.49 7.40
N HIS A 252 25.74 5.89 8.57
CA HIS A 252 24.43 5.40 9.01
C HIS A 252 24.28 5.60 10.52
N ASP A 253 24.04 6.85 10.96
CA ASP A 253 23.78 7.18 12.37
C ASP A 253 22.29 7.08 12.74
N GLU A 254 21.44 6.83 11.73
CA GLU A 254 20.00 6.60 11.87
C GLU A 254 19.67 5.31 12.63
N GLY A 255 20.62 4.38 12.76
CA GLY A 255 20.50 3.19 13.60
C GLY A 255 20.46 1.87 12.86
N ASP A 256 19.31 1.18 12.87
CA ASP A 256 19.16 -0.14 12.25
C ASP A 256 18.62 -0.10 10.82
N SER A 257 18.76 -1.25 10.13
CA SER A 257 18.33 -1.39 8.73
C SER A 257 16.83 -1.19 8.54
N LEU A 258 15.99 -1.50 9.54
CA LEU A 258 14.55 -1.24 9.47
C LEU A 258 14.28 0.26 9.49
N THR A 259 14.89 0.99 10.42
CA THR A 259 14.77 2.45 10.52
C THR A 259 15.22 3.14 9.23
N HIS A 260 16.39 2.73 8.70
CA HIS A 260 16.86 3.22 7.40
C HIS A 260 15.85 3.00 6.29
N THR A 261 15.32 1.76 6.15
CA THR A 261 14.33 1.43 5.13
C THR A 261 13.06 2.28 5.26
N MET A 262 12.63 2.59 6.49
CA MET A 262 11.47 3.47 6.73
C MET A 262 11.74 4.91 6.28
N LEU A 263 12.92 5.44 6.53
CA LEU A 263 13.33 6.78 6.05
C LEU A 263 13.39 6.82 4.51
N VAL A 264 14.00 5.82 3.88
CA VAL A 264 14.06 5.70 2.41
C VAL A 264 12.66 5.60 1.80
N LEU A 265 11.74 4.89 2.46
CA LEU A 265 10.35 4.77 2.00
C LEU A 265 9.63 6.13 2.01
N ASP A 266 9.80 6.93 3.07
CA ASP A 266 9.19 8.25 3.17
C ASP A 266 9.81 9.23 2.14
N GLU A 267 11.13 9.21 1.93
CA GLU A 267 11.79 9.98 0.88
C GLU A 267 11.31 9.58 -0.53
N MET A 268 11.13 8.27 -0.76
CA MET A 268 10.59 7.79 -2.05
C MET A 268 9.14 8.22 -2.26
N LYS A 269 8.35 8.31 -1.19
CA LYS A 269 6.99 8.84 -1.24
C LYS A 269 6.95 10.30 -1.70
N GLU A 270 7.86 11.13 -1.21
CA GLU A 270 8.01 12.52 -1.65
C GLU A 270 8.37 12.62 -3.14
N LEU A 271 9.26 11.74 -3.62
CA LEU A 271 9.68 11.73 -5.02
C LEU A 271 8.63 11.13 -5.97
N ARG A 272 7.86 10.15 -5.51
CA ARG A 272 6.92 9.33 -6.29
C ARG A 272 5.61 9.06 -5.54
N PRO A 273 4.78 10.07 -5.24
CA PRO A 273 3.66 9.97 -4.32
C PRO A 273 2.61 8.90 -4.68
N ASP A 274 2.37 8.66 -5.98
CA ASP A 274 1.32 7.75 -6.46
C ASP A 274 1.88 6.50 -7.17
N ASP A 275 3.20 6.28 -7.08
CA ASP A 275 3.86 5.15 -7.75
C ASP A 275 4.07 3.98 -6.80
N GLU A 276 3.08 3.10 -6.69
CA GLU A 276 3.11 1.91 -5.83
C GLU A 276 4.35 1.05 -6.06
N LEU A 277 4.75 0.81 -7.32
CA LEU A 277 5.94 0.01 -7.63
C LEU A 277 7.21 0.65 -7.08
N ALA A 278 7.32 1.98 -7.17
CA ALA A 278 8.46 2.71 -6.64
C ALA A 278 8.54 2.59 -5.11
N LEU A 279 7.40 2.68 -4.42
CA LEU A 279 7.32 2.51 -2.97
C LEU A 279 7.64 1.07 -2.53
N LEU A 280 7.19 0.06 -3.28
CA LEU A 280 7.56 -1.33 -3.05
C LEU A 280 9.06 -1.57 -3.28
N MET A 281 9.66 -0.93 -4.28
CA MET A 281 11.10 -0.97 -4.52
C MET A 281 11.89 -0.38 -3.35
N ALA A 282 11.44 0.75 -2.80
CA ALA A 282 12.03 1.37 -1.61
C ALA A 282 11.93 0.46 -0.38
N LEU A 283 10.76 -0.15 -0.16
CA LEU A 283 10.54 -1.08 0.94
C LEU A 283 11.45 -2.32 0.87
N ALA A 284 11.76 -2.78 -0.35
CA ALA A 284 12.46 -4.05 -0.58
C ALA A 284 13.98 -3.92 -0.70
N HIS A 285 14.54 -2.73 -1.04
CA HIS A 285 15.91 -2.58 -1.52
C HIS A 285 16.97 -3.21 -0.63
N ASP A 286 16.76 -3.15 0.67
CA ASP A 286 17.71 -3.59 1.70
C ASP A 286 17.26 -4.84 2.51
N LEU A 287 16.20 -5.55 2.10
CA LEU A 287 15.70 -6.75 2.81
C LEU A 287 16.79 -7.82 3.04
N GLY A 288 17.79 -7.87 2.17
CA GLY A 288 18.91 -8.80 2.34
C GLY A 288 19.82 -8.49 3.52
N LYS A 289 19.75 -7.31 4.13
CA LYS A 289 20.50 -6.97 5.35
C LYS A 289 20.02 -7.79 6.55
N GLY A 290 18.72 -8.10 6.62
CA GLY A 290 18.15 -8.92 7.70
C GLY A 290 18.73 -10.33 7.82
N VAL A 291 19.31 -10.88 6.73
CA VAL A 291 19.92 -12.21 6.71
C VAL A 291 21.47 -12.15 6.70
N THR A 292 22.06 -10.99 6.99
CA THR A 292 23.53 -10.84 7.07
C THR A 292 24.06 -11.55 8.29
N LYS A 293 25.16 -12.29 8.11
CA LYS A 293 25.83 -12.95 9.24
C LYS A 293 26.48 -11.95 10.17
N GLU A 294 26.49 -12.25 11.47
CA GLU A 294 27.07 -11.39 12.50
C GLU A 294 28.55 -11.03 12.22
N GLU A 295 29.32 -11.95 11.63
CA GLU A 295 30.73 -11.74 11.27
C GLU A 295 30.95 -10.71 10.15
N ASP A 296 29.93 -10.44 9.35
CA ASP A 296 29.95 -9.50 8.20
C ASP A 296 29.42 -8.11 8.55
N LEU A 297 28.89 -7.94 9.78
CA LEU A 297 28.38 -6.65 10.24
C LEU A 297 29.49 -5.67 10.56
N PRO A 298 29.27 -4.38 10.36
CA PRO A 298 28.09 -3.73 9.79
C PRO A 298 28.15 -3.55 8.26
N GLY A 299 28.98 -4.27 7.54
CA GLY A 299 29.33 -3.97 6.14
C GLY A 299 28.38 -4.59 5.07
N HIS A 300 27.60 -5.62 5.39
CA HIS A 300 26.62 -6.30 4.51
C HIS A 300 27.11 -6.67 3.09
N PRO A 301 28.25 -7.34 2.91
CA PRO A 301 28.91 -7.47 1.60
C PRO A 301 28.11 -8.25 0.54
N THR A 302 27.08 -9.00 0.94
CA THR A 302 26.27 -9.86 0.05
C THR A 302 24.77 -9.59 0.13
N HIS A 303 24.33 -8.50 0.78
CA HIS A 303 22.91 -8.24 0.97
C HIS A 303 22.13 -8.15 -0.34
N ALA A 304 22.68 -7.48 -1.36
CA ALA A 304 22.03 -7.37 -2.68
C ALA A 304 21.83 -8.75 -3.36
N LYS A 305 22.74 -9.70 -3.14
CA LYS A 305 22.61 -11.05 -3.68
C LYS A 305 21.62 -11.88 -2.87
N ASN A 306 21.77 -11.86 -1.55
CA ASN A 306 20.92 -12.65 -0.63
C ASN A 306 19.48 -12.11 -0.62
N GLY A 307 19.31 -10.80 -0.75
CA GLY A 307 18.02 -10.16 -0.75
C GLY A 307 17.07 -10.58 -1.88
N VAL A 308 17.62 -11.07 -3.00
CA VAL A 308 16.79 -11.61 -4.10
C VAL A 308 15.90 -12.76 -3.62
N GLU A 309 16.46 -13.69 -2.85
CA GLU A 309 15.69 -14.81 -2.31
C GLU A 309 14.72 -14.36 -1.22
N VAL A 310 15.14 -13.44 -0.36
CA VAL A 310 14.28 -12.83 0.67
C VAL A 310 13.07 -12.14 0.07
N VAL A 311 13.26 -11.39 -1.02
CA VAL A 311 12.16 -10.74 -1.77
C VAL A 311 11.21 -11.78 -2.34
N ARG A 312 11.72 -12.85 -2.95
CA ARG A 312 10.89 -13.91 -3.52
C ARG A 312 10.05 -14.64 -2.47
N GLU A 313 10.66 -14.96 -1.31
CA GLU A 313 9.93 -15.53 -0.18
C GLU A 313 8.81 -14.60 0.31
N MET A 314 9.07 -13.29 0.37
CA MET A 314 8.06 -12.30 0.74
C MET A 314 6.97 -12.19 -0.34
N ALA A 315 7.35 -12.18 -1.62
CA ALA A 315 6.44 -12.08 -2.75
C ALA A 315 5.51 -13.29 -2.83
N ASP A 316 6.03 -14.49 -2.69
CA ASP A 316 5.25 -15.73 -2.66
C ASP A 316 4.28 -15.75 -1.47
N ARG A 317 4.77 -15.40 -0.28
CA ARG A 317 3.94 -15.37 0.94
C ARG A 317 2.78 -14.38 0.82
N LEU A 318 3.02 -13.17 0.33
CA LEU A 318 2.01 -12.10 0.25
C LEU A 318 1.24 -12.09 -1.07
N ALA A 319 1.51 -13.07 -1.95
CA ALA A 319 0.88 -13.22 -3.26
C ALA A 319 1.01 -11.93 -4.12
N PHE A 320 2.22 -11.38 -4.20
CA PHE A 320 2.51 -10.27 -5.11
C PHE A 320 2.41 -10.71 -6.57
N SER A 321 2.11 -9.78 -7.46
CA SER A 321 2.14 -10.02 -8.90
C SER A 321 3.58 -10.21 -9.40
N ASN A 322 3.73 -10.83 -10.58
CA ASN A 322 5.05 -11.00 -11.20
C ASN A 322 5.74 -9.65 -11.47
N GLU A 323 4.98 -8.61 -11.77
CA GLU A 323 5.49 -7.26 -11.99
C GLU A 323 6.04 -6.66 -10.70
N GLN A 324 5.29 -6.77 -9.60
CA GLN A 324 5.72 -6.29 -8.28
C GLN A 324 6.97 -7.04 -7.79
N GLU A 325 6.99 -8.39 -7.90
CA GLU A 325 8.17 -9.19 -7.57
C GLU A 325 9.38 -8.78 -8.41
N SER A 326 9.21 -8.62 -9.73
CA SER A 326 10.28 -8.22 -10.64
C SER A 326 10.86 -6.87 -10.26
N ALA A 327 10.02 -5.87 -9.96
CA ALA A 327 10.44 -4.54 -9.56
C ALA A 327 11.24 -4.55 -8.23
N MET A 328 10.76 -5.29 -7.23
CA MET A 328 11.47 -5.45 -5.95
C MET A 328 12.81 -6.18 -6.10
N VAL A 329 12.86 -7.23 -6.90
CA VAL A 329 14.12 -7.95 -7.22
C VAL A 329 15.11 -7.04 -7.94
N GLU A 330 14.61 -6.19 -8.82
CA GLU A 330 15.44 -5.22 -9.55
C GLU A 330 16.02 -4.18 -8.59
N ALA A 331 15.22 -3.67 -7.64
CA ALA A 331 15.67 -2.76 -6.59
C ALA A 331 16.82 -3.37 -5.78
N VAL A 332 16.64 -4.58 -5.25
CA VAL A 332 17.68 -5.27 -4.46
C VAL A 332 18.96 -5.47 -5.25
N ARG A 333 18.87 -5.84 -6.53
CA ARG A 333 20.06 -6.14 -7.36
C ARG A 333 20.88 -4.93 -7.71
N PHE A 334 20.23 -3.80 -7.96
CA PHE A 334 20.85 -2.68 -8.66
C PHE A 334 21.02 -1.43 -7.82
N HIS A 335 20.28 -1.22 -6.68
CA HIS A 335 20.34 0.03 -5.92
C HIS A 335 21.79 0.46 -5.61
N MET A 336 22.63 -0.45 -5.13
CA MET A 336 24.03 -0.14 -4.80
C MET A 336 24.87 0.35 -5.97
N ARG A 337 24.53 -0.04 -7.21
CA ARG A 337 25.31 0.35 -8.40
C ARG A 337 25.03 1.80 -8.79
N PHE A 338 23.86 2.35 -8.43
CA PHE A 338 23.49 3.72 -8.75
C PHE A 338 24.23 4.76 -7.90
N HIS A 339 24.76 4.39 -6.74
CA HIS A 339 25.58 5.29 -5.93
C HIS A 339 26.96 5.56 -6.51
N ASN A 340 27.46 4.69 -7.40
CA ASN A 340 28.82 4.77 -7.94
C ASN A 340 28.84 4.67 -9.47
N VAL A 341 27.87 5.29 -10.16
CA VAL A 341 27.73 5.19 -11.63
C VAL A 341 28.98 5.70 -12.36
N GLU A 342 29.60 6.75 -11.85
CA GLU A 342 30.82 7.32 -12.48
C GLU A 342 31.98 6.33 -12.51
N ASP A 343 32.08 5.45 -11.52
CA ASP A 343 33.13 4.44 -11.41
C ASP A 343 32.84 3.17 -12.21
N LEU A 344 31.62 3.00 -12.71
CA LEU A 344 31.22 1.85 -13.49
C LEU A 344 31.84 1.89 -14.89
N ASN A 345 32.30 0.75 -15.39
CA ASN A 345 32.74 0.67 -16.79
C ASN A 345 31.53 0.63 -17.75
N ALA A 346 31.75 1.03 -19.01
CA ALA A 346 30.70 1.13 -20.03
C ALA A 346 29.98 -0.22 -20.27
N SER A 347 30.67 -1.37 -20.13
CA SER A 347 30.02 -2.68 -20.28
C SER A 347 28.98 -2.93 -19.19
N THR A 348 29.29 -2.59 -17.94
CA THR A 348 28.37 -2.73 -16.81
C THR A 348 27.14 -1.84 -16.98
N ILE A 349 27.31 -0.58 -17.43
CA ILE A 349 26.19 0.35 -17.62
C ILE A 349 25.27 -0.11 -18.76
N VAL A 350 25.85 -0.59 -19.89
CA VAL A 350 25.08 -1.17 -20.99
C VAL A 350 24.34 -2.42 -20.53
N GLU A 351 24.97 -3.30 -19.74
CA GLU A 351 24.34 -4.49 -19.17
C GLU A 351 23.18 -4.12 -18.22
N MET A 352 23.39 -3.15 -17.33
CA MET A 352 22.33 -2.64 -16.45
C MET A 352 21.16 -2.14 -17.26
N TRP A 353 21.40 -1.25 -18.23
CA TRP A 353 20.33 -0.70 -19.07
C TRP A 353 19.54 -1.79 -19.81
N GLN A 354 20.19 -2.84 -20.27
CA GLN A 354 19.54 -3.94 -21.00
C GLN A 354 18.69 -4.86 -20.11
N ASN A 355 18.94 -4.89 -18.81
CA ASN A 355 18.33 -5.81 -17.86
C ASN A 355 17.44 -5.09 -16.82
N MET A 356 17.19 -3.79 -17.00
CA MET A 356 16.34 -2.99 -16.11
C MET A 356 15.09 -2.53 -16.85
N ASP A 357 13.95 -2.81 -16.24
CA ASP A 357 12.65 -2.32 -16.74
C ASP A 357 12.22 -1.02 -16.02
N HIS A 358 12.76 -0.76 -14.82
CA HIS A 358 12.33 0.33 -13.93
C HIS A 358 13.43 1.37 -13.68
N PHE A 359 14.23 1.70 -14.71
CA PHE A 359 15.40 2.58 -14.59
C PHE A 359 15.17 3.88 -13.81
N HIS A 360 14.10 4.65 -14.14
CA HIS A 360 13.82 5.92 -13.48
C HIS A 360 13.45 5.75 -12.00
N LYS A 361 12.75 4.64 -11.66
CA LYS A 361 12.43 4.33 -10.27
C LYS A 361 13.68 3.94 -9.47
N LEU A 362 14.62 3.21 -10.10
CA LEU A 362 15.92 2.86 -9.50
C LEU A 362 16.81 4.07 -9.27
N TRP A 363 16.76 5.05 -10.18
CA TRP A 363 17.48 6.30 -10.00
C TRP A 363 16.93 7.08 -8.81
N ASP A 364 15.60 7.24 -8.73
CA ASP A 364 14.95 7.93 -7.64
C ASP A 364 15.10 7.15 -6.32
N LEU A 365 15.16 5.81 -6.37
CA LEU A 365 15.48 4.99 -5.21
C LEU A 365 16.89 5.28 -4.66
N ALA A 366 17.89 5.42 -5.53
CA ALA A 366 19.25 5.76 -5.11
C ALA A 366 19.31 7.18 -4.51
N LEU A 367 18.48 8.10 -5.01
CA LEU A 367 18.32 9.43 -4.41
C LEU A 367 17.65 9.33 -3.04
N ALA A 368 16.54 8.61 -2.92
CA ALA A 368 15.83 8.39 -1.66
C ALA A 368 16.73 7.71 -0.62
N ASP A 369 17.51 6.68 -1.02
CA ASP A 369 18.49 6.01 -0.15
C ASP A 369 19.55 7.00 0.37
N SER A 370 20.04 7.91 -0.48
CA SER A 370 21.01 8.93 -0.05
C SER A 370 20.39 9.96 0.90
N LEU A 371 19.13 10.35 0.68
CA LEU A 371 18.40 11.30 1.54
C LEU A 371 17.98 10.70 2.87
N GLY A 372 17.62 9.40 2.88
CA GLY A 372 17.21 8.66 4.08
C GLY A 372 18.34 8.26 5.03
N ARG A 373 19.58 8.69 4.78
CA ARG A 373 20.73 8.46 5.67
C ARG A 373 20.93 9.61 6.64
N GLU A 374 21.52 9.29 7.79
CA GLU A 374 22.05 10.26 8.74
C GLU A 374 23.57 10.03 8.96
N PRO A 375 24.47 10.98 8.60
CA PRO A 375 24.15 12.22 7.84
C PRO A 375 23.69 11.91 6.41
N GLN A 376 22.90 12.80 5.82
CA GLN A 376 22.43 12.63 4.44
C GLN A 376 23.61 12.39 3.49
N GLY A 377 23.45 11.39 2.63
CA GLY A 377 24.44 11.06 1.60
C GLY A 377 24.41 12.05 0.42
N GLU A 378 25.44 11.95 -0.43
CA GLU A 378 25.46 12.71 -1.67
C GLU A 378 24.46 12.10 -2.68
N PRO A 379 23.69 12.92 -3.42
CA PRO A 379 22.83 12.43 -4.49
C PRO A 379 23.62 11.63 -5.53
N PRO A 380 22.99 10.63 -6.19
CA PRO A 380 23.64 9.87 -7.25
C PRO A 380 24.01 10.77 -8.42
N THR A 381 25.20 10.54 -9.01
CA THR A 381 25.70 11.27 -10.18
C THR A 381 25.89 10.32 -11.38
N GLY A 382 26.09 10.88 -12.59
CA GLY A 382 26.35 10.07 -13.78
C GLY A 382 25.10 9.61 -14.54
N PHE A 383 23.97 10.30 -14.39
CA PHE A 383 22.74 10.02 -15.15
C PHE A 383 22.95 10.05 -16.66
N ASP A 384 23.77 10.96 -17.15
CA ASP A 384 24.13 11.12 -18.57
C ASP A 384 24.81 9.89 -19.17
N ARG A 385 25.51 9.10 -18.36
CA ARG A 385 26.11 7.83 -18.78
C ARG A 385 25.05 6.78 -19.13
N PHE A 386 23.93 6.76 -18.42
CA PHE A 386 22.79 5.91 -18.79
C PHE A 386 22.09 6.40 -20.07
N ASP A 387 22.02 7.71 -20.32
CA ASP A 387 21.51 8.21 -21.60
C ASP A 387 22.44 7.80 -22.77
N ALA A 388 23.75 7.79 -22.56
CA ALA A 388 24.70 7.26 -23.53
C ALA A 388 24.49 5.76 -23.79
N ALA A 389 24.27 4.97 -22.74
CA ALA A 389 23.94 3.54 -22.87
C ALA A 389 22.62 3.32 -23.62
N ARG A 390 21.57 4.07 -23.27
CA ARG A 390 20.28 4.03 -23.96
C ARG A 390 20.45 4.27 -25.46
N ARG A 391 21.12 5.35 -25.84
CA ARG A 391 21.40 5.66 -27.27
C ARG A 391 22.17 4.56 -27.96
N ALA A 392 23.15 3.97 -27.30
CA ALA A 392 23.94 2.88 -27.87
C ALA A 392 23.09 1.61 -28.06
N VAL A 393 22.19 1.29 -27.12
CA VAL A 393 21.27 0.15 -27.22
C VAL A 393 20.22 0.36 -28.32
N ASP A 394 19.64 1.56 -28.39
CA ASP A 394 18.65 1.93 -29.41
C ASP A 394 19.27 1.90 -30.82
N GLU A 395 20.52 2.32 -30.96
CA GLU A 395 21.22 2.34 -32.24
C GLU A 395 21.70 0.95 -32.67
N TRP A 396 22.18 0.13 -31.72
CA TRP A 396 22.66 -1.23 -31.98
C TRP A 396 21.61 -2.27 -31.57
N THR A 397 20.71 -2.60 -32.51
CA THR A 397 19.73 -3.69 -32.37
C THR A 397 20.24 -4.98 -32.98
N GLY A 398 19.62 -6.12 -32.61
CA GLY A 398 19.93 -7.40 -33.27
C GLY A 398 19.66 -7.36 -34.79
N GLN A 399 18.62 -6.62 -35.20
CA GLN A 399 18.32 -6.44 -36.63
C GLN A 399 19.44 -5.72 -37.37
N ARG A 400 20.01 -4.65 -36.80
CA ARG A 400 21.12 -3.92 -37.40
C ARG A 400 22.35 -4.83 -37.56
N LEU A 401 22.63 -5.67 -36.56
CA LEU A 401 23.76 -6.60 -36.62
C LEU A 401 23.59 -7.64 -37.74
N ILE A 402 22.35 -8.09 -37.99
CA ILE A 402 21.99 -8.95 -39.12
C ILE A 402 22.21 -8.22 -40.45
N GLU A 403 21.81 -6.97 -40.57
CA GLU A 403 22.05 -6.13 -41.77
C GLU A 403 23.52 -5.89 -42.07
N GLU A 404 24.38 -5.92 -41.04
CA GLU A 404 25.85 -5.88 -41.19
C GLU A 404 26.48 -7.25 -41.59
N GLY A 405 25.65 -8.29 -41.76
CA GLY A 405 26.07 -9.59 -42.28
C GLY A 405 26.39 -10.64 -41.19
N HIS A 406 25.96 -10.39 -39.94
CA HIS A 406 26.09 -11.36 -38.85
C HIS A 406 24.78 -12.12 -38.64
N SER A 407 24.85 -13.45 -38.59
CA SER A 407 23.66 -14.30 -38.43
C SER A 407 23.72 -15.07 -37.09
N PRO A 408 22.65 -15.04 -36.28
CA PRO A 408 22.59 -15.85 -35.05
C PRO A 408 22.55 -17.35 -35.38
N GLU A 409 22.10 -17.74 -36.59
CA GLU A 409 22.09 -19.14 -37.04
C GLU A 409 23.49 -19.65 -37.36
N GLU A 410 24.37 -18.77 -37.89
CA GLU A 410 25.76 -19.11 -38.26
C GLU A 410 26.72 -19.01 -37.07
N MET A 411 26.53 -18.01 -36.19
CA MET A 411 27.40 -17.74 -35.07
C MET A 411 27.03 -18.50 -33.80
N GLY A 412 25.75 -18.84 -33.65
CA GLY A 412 25.15 -19.25 -32.38
C GLY A 412 24.62 -18.06 -31.56
N GLY A 413 23.57 -18.28 -30.80
CA GLY A 413 22.89 -17.18 -30.09
C GLY A 413 23.75 -16.47 -29.06
N GLU A 414 24.62 -17.18 -28.36
CA GLU A 414 25.52 -16.62 -27.35
C GLU A 414 26.60 -15.70 -27.97
N ASP A 415 27.28 -16.15 -29.04
CA ASP A 415 28.28 -15.36 -29.71
C ASP A 415 27.70 -14.13 -30.40
N PHE A 416 26.48 -14.27 -30.97
CA PHE A 416 25.73 -13.14 -31.52
C PHE A 416 25.37 -12.11 -30.45
N GLY A 417 24.91 -12.55 -29.28
CA GLY A 417 24.62 -11.70 -28.14
C GLY A 417 25.85 -10.96 -27.60
N ASN A 418 26.99 -11.67 -27.51
CA ASN A 418 28.24 -11.11 -27.09
C ASN A 418 28.74 -10.02 -28.04
N LEU A 419 28.65 -10.28 -29.36
CA LEU A 419 29.04 -9.31 -30.40
C LEU A 419 28.13 -8.06 -30.34
N LEU A 420 26.82 -8.25 -30.18
CA LEU A 420 25.89 -7.14 -30.04
C LEU A 420 26.20 -6.29 -28.82
N HIS A 421 26.47 -6.92 -27.69
CA HIS A 421 26.87 -6.22 -26.46
C HIS A 421 28.19 -5.44 -26.66
N GLN A 422 29.20 -6.06 -27.31
CA GLN A 422 30.44 -5.36 -27.61
C GLN A 422 30.22 -4.12 -28.47
N LYS A 423 29.39 -4.18 -29.50
CA LYS A 423 29.05 -3.05 -30.38
C LYS A 423 28.38 -1.91 -29.59
N ARG A 424 27.48 -2.25 -28.68
CA ARG A 424 26.82 -1.28 -27.78
C ARG A 424 27.81 -0.59 -26.86
N VAL A 425 28.73 -1.34 -26.28
CA VAL A 425 29.81 -0.80 -25.41
C VAL A 425 30.74 0.13 -26.18
N GLU A 426 31.16 -0.27 -27.40
CA GLU A 426 32.00 0.57 -28.27
C GLU A 426 31.26 1.88 -28.58
N ARG A 427 29.97 1.80 -28.95
CA ARG A 427 29.18 2.97 -29.28
C ARG A 427 28.95 3.89 -28.09
N MET A 428 28.64 3.36 -26.90
CA MET A 428 28.55 4.14 -25.68
C MET A 428 29.84 4.95 -25.42
N ARG A 429 31.00 4.31 -25.51
CA ARG A 429 32.31 4.99 -25.34
C ARG A 429 32.58 6.09 -26.37
N GLU A 430 32.00 5.97 -27.58
CA GLU A 430 32.08 7.03 -28.59
C GLU A 430 31.19 8.23 -28.22
N ILE A 431 30.01 7.97 -27.65
CA ILE A 431 29.08 9.02 -27.22
C ILE A 431 29.62 9.79 -26.00
N GLU A 432 30.34 9.11 -25.09
CA GLU A 432 30.94 9.70 -23.89
C GLU A 432 32.18 10.59 -24.19
N ARG A 433 32.72 10.53 -25.39
CA ARG A 433 33.89 11.35 -25.85
C ARG A 433 33.45 12.69 -26.44
#